data_b4ce12f1908cbc76c8f17ad351207c9f
#
_entry.id   b4ce12f1908cbc76c8f17ad351207c9f
#
_cell.length_a   1.000
_cell.length_b   1.000
_cell.length_c   1.000
_cell.angle_alpha   90.00
_cell.angle_beta   90.00
_cell.angle_gamma   90.00
#
_symmetry.space_group_name_H-M   'P 1'
#
loop_
_entity.id
_entity.type
_entity.pdbx_description
1 polymer ?
#
loop_
_entity_poly.entity_id
_entity_poly.type
_entity_poly.pdbx_seq_one_letter_code
_entity_poly.pdbx_strand_id
1 'polypeptide(L)'
;MKIQNIYHLLQAALLLLLVSCTQEEFPAVQDKAQQLTISVTDGGYTSAVENMKTRVETRAVENGYTTEFTEGDACGFYMVRGGKPVYSNVKLTAEKDAATGGIMWKTDGTTLAAGMDGESYYLYYPYQADMAGKTATPAEGAVMTDAEFFKPLIDGWQPGDDQSTHAAYTASDLMTAGGSTTGTGNTIHLSFAMKHRMALAVIEMPKTVYKFIDANVPDYTVGAEATFTGTAKPLRMADGTYRYLVHSSMPTIEGCYDGGNREFTITTSASHPVVGEYKRYKVDGAQAMAVSYTHLRAHETCADL
;
A
#
# COMPACT_ATOMS: atom_id res chain seq x y z
N MET A 1 41.52 79.89 -20.33
CA MET A 1 40.94 78.77 -21.11
C MET A 1 41.70 77.45 -20.95
N LYS A 2 42.36 77.20 -19.83
CA LYS A 2 43.09 75.91 -19.59
C LYS A 2 42.62 75.14 -18.35
N ILE A 3 41.89 75.76 -17.44
CA ILE A 3 41.47 75.11 -16.19
C ILE A 3 40.16 74.38 -16.37
N GLN A 4 39.24 74.87 -17.19
CA GLN A 4 37.96 74.17 -17.47
C GLN A 4 38.11 72.81 -18.20
N ASN A 5 39.09 72.77 -19.09
CA ASN A 5 39.33 71.50 -19.83
C ASN A 5 39.94 70.40 -18.94
N ILE A 6 40.64 70.76 -17.85
CA ILE A 6 41.17 69.79 -16.88
C ILE A 6 40.08 69.25 -16.02
N TYR A 7 39.07 70.04 -15.64
CA TYR A 7 37.89 69.54 -14.88
C TYR A 7 37.04 68.57 -15.68
N HIS A 8 36.84 68.84 -16.97
CA HIS A 8 36.07 67.89 -17.83
C HIS A 8 36.83 66.60 -18.11
N LEU A 9 38.17 66.65 -18.19
CA LEU A 9 39.01 65.47 -18.34
C LEU A 9 39.05 64.64 -17.05
N LEU A 10 39.09 65.30 -15.87
CA LEU A 10 39.01 64.62 -14.57
C LEU A 10 37.61 64.04 -14.30
N GLN A 11 36.54 64.72 -14.70
CA GLN A 11 35.19 64.18 -14.61
C GLN A 11 34.97 63.00 -15.56
N ALA A 12 35.50 63.02 -16.77
CA ALA A 12 35.43 61.90 -17.72
C ALA A 12 36.26 60.71 -17.24
N ALA A 13 37.43 60.93 -16.60
CA ALA A 13 38.22 59.84 -16.01
C ALA A 13 37.58 59.24 -14.76
N LEU A 14 36.87 60.05 -13.96
CA LEU A 14 36.14 59.56 -12.77
C LEU A 14 34.87 58.79 -13.16
N LEU A 15 34.19 59.12 -14.26
CA LEU A 15 33.05 58.34 -14.79
C LEU A 15 33.45 56.99 -15.42
N LEU A 16 34.69 56.91 -15.96
CA LEU A 16 35.20 55.65 -16.52
C LEU A 16 35.67 54.65 -15.45
N LEU A 17 35.93 55.12 -14.22
CA LEU A 17 36.27 54.18 -13.10
C LEU A 17 35.07 53.55 -12.40
N LEU A 18 33.83 53.97 -12.71
CA LEU A 18 32.61 53.40 -12.11
C LEU A 18 31.95 52.33 -12.96
N VAL A 19 32.49 51.96 -14.10
CA VAL A 19 31.95 50.93 -15.00
C VAL A 19 32.76 49.62 -14.97
N SER A 20 33.74 49.51 -14.07
CA SER A 20 34.38 48.22 -13.79
C SER A 20 33.68 47.54 -12.62
N CYS A 21 32.36 47.36 -12.70
CA CYS A 21 31.76 46.21 -12.09
C CYS A 21 32.18 45.04 -12.94
N THR A 22 33.20 44.31 -12.54
CA THR A 22 33.37 42.94 -12.89
C THR A 22 32.09 42.24 -12.43
N GLN A 23 31.15 42.03 -13.34
CA GLN A 23 30.30 40.86 -13.22
C GLN A 23 31.27 39.69 -13.20
N GLU A 24 31.61 39.23 -12.01
CA GLU A 24 31.91 37.83 -11.88
C GLU A 24 30.65 37.15 -12.41
N GLU A 25 30.69 36.69 -13.65
CA GLU A 25 29.83 35.65 -14.13
C GLU A 25 30.15 34.45 -13.22
N PHE A 26 29.43 34.38 -12.08
CA PHE A 26 29.22 33.09 -11.45
C PHE A 26 28.72 32.22 -12.59
N PRO A 27 29.41 31.14 -12.94
CA PRO A 27 28.88 30.19 -13.90
C PRO A 27 27.47 29.90 -13.40
N ALA A 28 26.47 30.25 -14.20
CA ALA A 28 25.10 29.81 -13.93
C ALA A 28 25.22 28.33 -13.71
N VAL A 29 25.18 27.90 -12.45
CA VAL A 29 24.97 26.52 -12.10
C VAL A 29 23.63 26.25 -12.77
N GLN A 30 23.67 25.66 -13.95
CA GLN A 30 22.49 25.07 -14.52
C GLN A 30 22.07 24.07 -13.46
N ASP A 31 21.09 24.46 -12.65
CA ASP A 31 20.36 23.60 -11.78
C ASP A 31 19.79 22.51 -12.71
N LYS A 32 20.59 21.46 -12.93
CA LYS A 32 20.08 20.28 -13.56
C LYS A 32 18.94 19.85 -12.66
N ALA A 33 17.74 19.94 -13.19
CA ALA A 33 16.53 19.52 -12.48
C ALA A 33 16.84 18.18 -11.80
N GLN A 34 16.60 18.12 -10.50
CA GLN A 34 16.85 16.93 -9.71
C GLN A 34 16.07 15.77 -10.33
N GLN A 35 16.74 14.67 -10.66
CA GLN A 35 16.10 13.46 -11.11
C GLN A 35 15.69 12.66 -9.88
N LEU A 36 14.41 12.78 -9.51
CA LEU A 36 13.82 12.06 -8.41
C LEU A 36 13.07 10.83 -8.95
N THR A 37 13.44 9.65 -8.45
CA THR A 37 12.68 8.41 -8.68
C THR A 37 12.03 7.98 -7.39
N ILE A 38 10.78 7.51 -7.48
CA ILE A 38 9.98 7.07 -6.32
C ILE A 38 9.62 5.61 -6.51
N SER A 39 9.89 4.79 -5.49
CA SER A 39 9.41 3.42 -5.42
C SER A 39 8.54 3.21 -4.19
N VAL A 40 7.47 2.47 -4.38
CA VAL A 40 6.54 2.08 -3.32
C VAL A 40 6.35 0.58 -3.40
N THR A 41 6.59 -0.10 -2.29
CA THR A 41 6.42 -1.54 -2.15
C THR A 41 5.52 -1.83 -0.96
N ASP A 42 4.80 -2.94 -1.01
CA ASP A 42 4.06 -3.43 0.14
C ASP A 42 4.97 -4.30 1.03
N GLY A 43 4.90 -4.09 2.34
CA GLY A 43 5.60 -4.90 3.34
C GLY A 43 4.87 -6.19 3.72
N GLY A 44 3.60 -6.34 3.29
CA GLY A 44 2.74 -7.49 3.57
C GLY A 44 2.25 -7.58 5.01
N TYR A 45 1.37 -8.56 5.23
CA TYR A 45 0.88 -8.92 6.57
C TYR A 45 1.76 -10.00 7.19
N THR A 46 2.03 -9.91 8.50
CA THR A 46 2.69 -10.96 9.28
C THR A 46 1.68 -11.97 9.83
N SER A 47 2.10 -13.22 10.06
CA SER A 47 1.20 -14.22 10.62
C SER A 47 1.01 -14.01 12.12
N ALA A 48 -0.24 -13.98 12.60
CA ALA A 48 -0.59 -13.93 14.02
C ALA A 48 -0.08 -15.16 14.81
N VAL A 49 0.27 -16.26 14.13
CA VAL A 49 0.72 -17.51 14.76
C VAL A 49 2.23 -17.51 15.06
N GLU A 50 3.03 -16.69 14.40
CA GLU A 50 4.50 -16.66 14.59
C GLU A 50 4.93 -16.10 15.94
N ASN A 51 4.07 -15.39 16.65
CA ASN A 51 4.34 -14.89 18.01
C ASN A 51 4.18 -15.95 19.12
N MET A 52 3.69 -17.14 18.83
CA MET A 52 3.73 -18.29 19.76
C MET A 52 4.99 -19.12 19.53
N LYS A 53 6.03 -18.83 20.28
CA LYS A 53 7.20 -19.73 20.42
C LYS A 53 6.72 -21.09 20.94
N THR A 54 6.51 -22.04 20.05
CA THR A 54 6.76 -23.48 20.16
C THR A 54 5.90 -24.22 19.13
N ARG A 55 6.42 -24.51 17.96
CA ARG A 55 6.29 -25.83 17.32
C ARG A 55 7.08 -25.86 16.01
N VAL A 56 8.00 -26.81 15.92
CA VAL A 56 8.65 -27.18 14.66
C VAL A 56 7.58 -27.83 13.78
N GLU A 57 7.08 -27.09 12.81
CA GLU A 57 6.34 -27.64 11.67
C GLU A 57 6.95 -27.11 10.38
N THR A 58 7.13 -28.03 9.46
CA THR A 58 7.73 -27.88 8.14
C THR A 58 7.31 -26.57 7.46
N ARG A 59 8.32 -25.78 7.13
CA ARG A 59 8.23 -24.50 6.45
C ARG A 59 7.68 -24.67 5.04
N ALA A 60 6.40 -24.42 4.85
CA ALA A 60 6.01 -23.66 3.69
C ALA A 60 6.21 -22.18 4.08
N VAL A 61 7.19 -21.50 3.50
CA VAL A 61 7.30 -20.05 3.58
C VAL A 61 6.11 -19.52 2.80
N GLU A 62 5.02 -19.23 3.51
CA GLU A 62 3.94 -18.44 2.94
C GLU A 62 4.52 -17.04 2.77
N ASN A 63 4.78 -16.64 1.54
CA ASN A 63 4.96 -15.24 1.19
C ASN A 63 3.71 -14.52 1.68
N GLY A 64 3.89 -13.68 2.72
CA GLY A 64 2.80 -13.00 3.39
C GLY A 64 1.85 -12.37 2.39
N TYR A 65 0.61 -12.19 2.81
CA TYR A 65 -0.41 -11.53 2.00
C TYR A 65 0.07 -10.12 1.67
N THR A 66 0.44 -9.90 0.41
CA THR A 66 0.93 -8.64 -0.13
C THR A 66 -0.10 -8.06 -1.09
N THR A 67 -0.13 -6.73 -1.17
CA THR A 67 -0.90 -5.99 -2.16
C THR A 67 0.01 -5.59 -3.31
N GLU A 68 -0.36 -5.91 -4.54
CA GLU A 68 0.34 -5.42 -5.73
C GLU A 68 -0.33 -4.12 -6.19
N PHE A 69 0.45 -3.04 -6.26
CA PHE A 69 -0.03 -1.78 -6.81
C PHE A 69 -0.18 -1.88 -8.33
N THR A 70 -1.28 -1.35 -8.83
CA THR A 70 -1.65 -1.37 -10.24
C THR A 70 -1.77 0.04 -10.81
N GLU A 71 -1.81 0.15 -12.12
CA GLU A 71 -2.04 1.43 -12.80
C GLU A 71 -3.33 2.11 -12.32
N GLY A 72 -3.21 3.38 -11.93
CA GLY A 72 -4.31 4.18 -11.39
C GLY A 72 -4.37 4.22 -9.87
N ASP A 73 -3.67 3.34 -9.15
CA ASP A 73 -3.54 3.46 -7.70
C ASP A 73 -2.93 4.81 -7.32
N ALA A 74 -3.36 5.38 -6.19
CA ALA A 74 -2.89 6.69 -5.78
C ALA A 74 -2.56 6.74 -4.29
N CYS A 75 -1.42 7.40 -3.99
CA CYS A 75 -0.91 7.66 -2.64
C CYS A 75 -0.89 9.15 -2.35
N GLY A 76 -0.94 9.51 -1.07
CA GLY A 76 -0.71 10.89 -0.61
C GLY A 76 0.67 11.04 -0.01
N PHE A 77 1.46 11.94 -0.58
CA PHE A 77 2.84 12.18 -0.18
C PHE A 77 2.98 13.45 0.66
N TYR A 78 3.83 13.36 1.67
CA TYR A 78 4.22 14.46 2.54
C TYR A 78 5.73 14.52 2.68
N MET A 79 6.25 15.76 2.76
CA MET A 79 7.62 16.03 3.17
C MET A 79 7.60 17.11 4.26
N VAL A 80 8.34 16.85 5.31
CA VAL A 80 8.52 17.77 6.45
C VAL A 80 10.01 18.06 6.60
N ARG A 81 10.36 19.33 6.77
CA ARG A 81 11.73 19.76 7.06
C ARG A 81 11.72 20.66 8.29
N GLY A 82 12.50 20.30 9.31
CA GLY A 82 12.57 21.08 10.55
C GLY A 82 11.21 21.25 11.26
N GLY A 83 10.32 20.24 11.19
CA GLY A 83 8.97 20.30 11.76
C GLY A 83 7.93 21.04 10.91
N LYS A 84 8.32 21.62 9.76
CA LYS A 84 7.42 22.35 8.87
C LYS A 84 7.12 21.56 7.59
N PRO A 85 5.86 21.52 7.14
CA PRO A 85 5.52 20.85 5.89
C PRO A 85 6.13 21.62 4.71
N VAL A 86 6.85 20.91 3.84
CA VAL A 86 7.35 21.42 2.54
C VAL A 86 6.39 21.01 1.43
N TYR A 87 5.98 19.75 1.46
CA TYR A 87 4.90 19.22 0.61
C TYR A 87 3.82 18.60 1.49
N SER A 88 2.57 18.85 1.16
CA SER A 88 1.40 18.34 1.88
C SER A 88 0.42 17.71 0.93
N ASN A 89 0.11 16.45 1.16
CA ASN A 89 -0.88 15.67 0.42
C ASN A 89 -0.71 15.72 -1.11
N VAL A 90 0.53 15.70 -1.59
CA VAL A 90 0.78 15.63 -3.03
C VAL A 90 0.34 14.25 -3.52
N LYS A 91 -0.55 14.22 -4.51
CA LYS A 91 -1.02 12.99 -5.10
C LYS A 91 0.08 12.35 -5.95
N LEU A 92 0.44 11.13 -5.63
CA LEU A 92 1.25 10.25 -6.47
C LEU A 92 0.33 9.22 -7.12
N THR A 93 0.38 9.10 -8.43
CA THR A 93 -0.41 8.11 -9.17
C THR A 93 0.53 7.07 -9.76
N ALA A 94 0.14 5.82 -9.64
CA ALA A 94 0.82 4.69 -10.25
C ALA A 94 0.55 4.66 -11.74
N GLU A 95 1.60 4.70 -12.56
CA GLU A 95 1.53 4.59 -14.01
C GLU A 95 2.40 3.42 -14.47
N LYS A 96 1.95 2.73 -15.51
CA LYS A 96 2.73 1.65 -16.09
C LYS A 96 3.88 2.20 -16.92
N ASP A 97 5.11 1.81 -16.61
CA ASP A 97 6.27 2.13 -17.44
C ASP A 97 6.22 1.33 -18.74
N ALA A 98 6.12 2.02 -19.86
CA ALA A 98 6.04 1.39 -21.18
C ALA A 98 7.34 0.61 -21.55
N ALA A 99 8.48 0.98 -20.99
CA ALA A 99 9.76 0.35 -21.30
C ALA A 99 10.02 -0.92 -20.47
N THR A 100 9.66 -0.90 -19.18
CA THR A 100 9.95 -1.98 -18.23
C THR A 100 8.74 -2.82 -17.88
N GLY A 101 7.52 -2.28 -18.09
CA GLY A 101 6.26 -2.87 -17.64
C GLY A 101 6.01 -2.73 -16.14
N GLY A 102 6.95 -2.15 -15.39
CA GLY A 102 6.84 -1.90 -13.96
C GLY A 102 5.95 -0.69 -13.65
N ILE A 103 5.72 -0.46 -12.36
CA ILE A 103 4.96 0.71 -11.89
C ILE A 103 5.93 1.86 -11.58
N MET A 104 5.61 3.03 -12.12
CA MET A 104 6.23 4.31 -11.79
C MET A 104 5.23 5.20 -11.05
N TRP A 105 5.70 5.92 -10.04
CA TRP A 105 4.88 6.87 -9.28
C TRP A 105 5.13 8.27 -9.75
N LYS A 106 4.09 8.94 -10.21
CA LYS A 106 4.14 10.30 -10.77
C LYS A 106 3.22 11.25 -10.03
N THR A 107 3.64 12.50 -9.95
CA THR A 107 2.80 13.60 -9.48
C THR A 107 1.93 14.14 -10.61
N ASP A 108 0.86 14.81 -10.27
CA ASP A 108 -0.02 15.53 -11.20
C ASP A 108 0.52 16.95 -11.55
N GLY A 109 1.78 17.03 -11.94
CA GLY A 109 2.44 18.28 -12.35
C GLY A 109 3.25 18.97 -11.24
N THR A 110 3.20 18.50 -9.99
CA THR A 110 4.06 19.01 -8.92
C THR A 110 5.49 18.52 -9.11
N THR A 111 6.46 19.43 -9.22
CA THR A 111 7.88 19.06 -9.19
C THR A 111 8.31 18.84 -7.75
N LEU A 112 8.73 17.63 -7.42
CA LEU A 112 9.26 17.28 -6.12
C LEU A 112 10.78 17.38 -6.12
N ALA A 113 11.35 17.90 -5.02
CA ALA A 113 12.77 17.86 -4.71
C ALA A 113 12.95 17.20 -3.34
N ALA A 114 13.97 16.37 -3.18
CA ALA A 114 14.23 15.59 -1.97
C ALA A 114 15.73 15.44 -1.72
N GLY A 115 16.12 14.90 -0.56
CA GLY A 115 17.50 14.56 -0.24
C GLY A 115 18.29 15.66 0.48
N MET A 116 17.60 16.65 1.04
CA MET A 116 18.24 17.64 1.93
C MET A 116 18.25 17.14 3.38
N ASP A 117 19.23 17.63 4.14
CA ASP A 117 19.33 17.30 5.57
C ASP A 117 18.10 17.78 6.35
N GLY A 118 17.68 16.97 7.31
CA GLY A 118 16.54 17.26 8.17
C GLY A 118 15.16 17.08 7.53
N GLU A 119 15.10 16.43 6.37
CA GLU A 119 13.84 16.04 5.74
C GLU A 119 13.33 14.68 6.26
N SER A 120 12.01 14.63 6.46
CA SER A 120 11.27 13.42 6.71
C SER A 120 10.18 13.25 5.66
N TYR A 121 10.02 12.04 5.18
CA TYR A 121 9.08 11.71 4.11
C TYR A 121 8.04 10.72 4.61
N TYR A 122 6.78 10.97 4.26
CA TYR A 122 5.66 10.15 4.66
C TYR A 122 4.75 9.87 3.47
N LEU A 123 4.24 8.66 3.40
CA LEU A 123 3.32 8.21 2.36
C LEU A 123 2.16 7.45 2.99
N TYR A 124 0.96 7.60 2.44
CA TYR A 124 -0.20 6.80 2.80
C TYR A 124 -0.99 6.38 1.55
N TYR A 125 -1.69 5.28 1.66
CA TYR A 125 -2.59 4.71 0.65
C TYR A 125 -3.87 4.22 1.34
N PRO A 126 -5.04 4.32 0.71
CA PRO A 126 -5.34 4.98 -0.56
C PRO A 126 -5.43 6.51 -0.42
N TYR A 127 -5.13 7.22 -1.50
CA TYR A 127 -5.18 8.70 -1.52
C TYR A 127 -6.55 9.26 -1.16
N GLN A 128 -6.57 10.29 -0.33
CA GLN A 128 -7.74 11.08 0.00
C GLN A 128 -7.48 12.55 -0.32
N ALA A 129 -8.44 13.21 -0.98
CA ALA A 129 -8.29 14.63 -1.32
C ALA A 129 -8.36 15.52 -0.06
N ASP A 130 -9.20 15.16 0.92
CA ASP A 130 -9.31 15.87 2.18
C ASP A 130 -8.52 15.18 3.29
N MET A 131 -7.43 15.82 3.69
CA MET A 131 -6.55 15.39 4.77
C MET A 131 -6.50 16.40 5.92
N ALA A 132 -7.43 17.35 5.98
CA ALA A 132 -7.49 18.33 7.07
C ALA A 132 -7.64 17.63 8.43
N GLY A 133 -6.71 17.94 9.35
CA GLY A 133 -6.69 17.34 10.69
C GLY A 133 -6.33 15.87 10.77
N LYS A 134 -5.89 15.23 9.66
CA LYS A 134 -5.56 13.79 9.60
C LYS A 134 -4.07 13.50 9.72
N THR A 135 -3.24 14.52 9.96
CA THR A 135 -1.80 14.37 10.22
C THR A 135 -1.42 15.06 11.51
N ALA A 136 -0.45 14.49 12.23
CA ALA A 136 0.17 15.17 13.36
C ALA A 136 1.15 16.26 12.89
N THR A 137 1.37 17.27 13.73
CA THR A 137 2.37 18.31 13.48
C THR A 137 3.65 17.96 14.25
N PRO A 138 4.78 17.66 13.57
CA PRO A 138 6.04 17.42 14.24
C PRO A 138 6.50 18.67 15.00
N ALA A 139 7.05 18.49 16.20
CA ALA A 139 7.77 19.56 16.88
C ALA A 139 9.04 19.91 16.09
N GLU A 140 9.56 21.13 16.28
CA GLU A 140 10.79 21.55 15.63
C GLU A 140 11.96 20.60 16.00
N GLY A 141 12.63 20.07 14.98
CA GLY A 141 13.73 19.12 15.15
C GLY A 141 13.33 17.69 15.52
N ALA A 142 12.04 17.41 15.72
CA ALA A 142 11.56 16.06 15.99
C ALA A 142 11.38 15.25 14.71
N VAL A 143 11.83 13.99 14.74
CA VAL A 143 11.56 13.00 13.70
C VAL A 143 10.44 12.09 14.22
N MET A 144 9.35 12.01 13.49
CA MET A 144 8.23 11.11 13.80
C MET A 144 8.30 9.86 12.93
N THR A 145 7.79 8.76 13.44
CA THR A 145 7.48 7.59 12.62
C THR A 145 6.26 7.89 11.72
N ASP A 146 6.06 7.13 10.68
CA ASP A 146 4.87 7.21 9.83
C ASP A 146 3.57 6.99 10.62
N ALA A 147 3.60 6.06 11.59
CA ALA A 147 2.46 5.79 12.47
C ALA A 147 2.10 6.98 13.38
N GLU A 148 3.11 7.70 13.88
CA GLU A 148 2.88 8.90 14.69
C GLU A 148 2.39 10.05 13.82
N PHE A 149 2.99 10.24 12.63
CA PHE A 149 2.58 11.31 11.71
C PHE A 149 1.15 11.14 11.22
N PHE A 150 0.75 9.92 10.85
CA PHE A 150 -0.61 9.61 10.41
C PHE A 150 -1.54 9.11 11.53
N LYS A 151 -1.16 9.28 12.80
CA LYS A 151 -1.99 8.79 13.91
C LYS A 151 -3.45 9.27 13.84
N PRO A 152 -3.77 10.56 13.56
CA PRO A 152 -5.18 10.97 13.44
C PRO A 152 -5.92 10.30 12.27
N LEU A 153 -5.23 10.04 11.15
CA LEU A 153 -5.79 9.30 10.02
C LEU A 153 -6.07 7.84 10.41
N ILE A 154 -5.09 7.20 11.06
CA ILE A 154 -5.19 5.79 11.47
C ILE A 154 -6.32 5.60 12.47
N ASP A 155 -6.37 6.43 13.52
CA ASP A 155 -7.39 6.35 14.57
C ASP A 155 -8.81 6.57 14.03
N GLY A 156 -8.96 7.42 13.01
CA GLY A 156 -10.24 7.75 12.39
C GLY A 156 -10.63 6.86 11.21
N TRP A 157 -9.76 5.92 10.80
CA TRP A 157 -10.02 5.09 9.62
C TRP A 157 -11.11 4.05 9.88
N GLN A 158 -12.03 3.96 8.94
CA GLN A 158 -13.10 2.97 8.98
C GLN A 158 -13.12 2.19 7.66
N PRO A 159 -12.71 0.90 7.65
CA PRO A 159 -12.88 0.05 6.48
C PRO A 159 -14.37 -0.14 6.18
N GLY A 160 -14.70 -0.29 4.91
CA GLY A 160 -16.08 -0.54 4.51
C GLY A 160 -16.59 -1.91 4.99
N ASP A 161 -17.87 -2.00 5.31
CA ASP A 161 -18.50 -3.27 5.67
C ASP A 161 -18.60 -4.21 4.46
N ASP A 162 -18.93 -3.68 3.29
CA ASP A 162 -18.93 -4.43 2.03
C ASP A 162 -17.58 -4.27 1.33
N GLN A 163 -16.75 -5.30 1.43
CA GLN A 163 -15.45 -5.42 0.78
C GLN A 163 -15.46 -6.51 -0.31
N SER A 164 -16.64 -6.89 -0.83
CA SER A 164 -16.82 -8.02 -1.75
C SER A 164 -16.21 -7.79 -3.14
N THR A 165 -15.88 -6.55 -3.48
CA THR A 165 -15.18 -6.21 -4.72
C THR A 165 -13.73 -5.82 -4.44
N HIS A 166 -12.84 -6.03 -5.43
CA HIS A 166 -11.44 -5.64 -5.31
C HIS A 166 -11.29 -4.13 -4.99
N ALA A 167 -12.09 -3.27 -5.65
CA ALA A 167 -12.05 -1.82 -5.40
C ALA A 167 -12.48 -1.45 -3.97
N ALA A 168 -13.53 -2.08 -3.43
CA ALA A 168 -13.98 -1.82 -2.07
C ALA A 168 -12.97 -2.35 -1.02
N TYR A 169 -12.37 -3.50 -1.29
CA TYR A 169 -11.34 -4.08 -0.45
C TYR A 169 -10.09 -3.18 -0.40
N THR A 170 -9.54 -2.79 -1.55
CA THR A 170 -8.36 -1.92 -1.61
C THR A 170 -8.61 -0.52 -1.06
N ALA A 171 -9.83 0.03 -1.24
CA ALA A 171 -10.24 1.29 -0.63
C ALA A 171 -10.34 1.21 0.91
N SER A 172 -10.49 0.01 1.48
CA SER A 172 -10.52 -0.22 2.92
C SER A 172 -9.14 -0.42 3.54
N ASP A 173 -8.11 -0.70 2.74
CA ASP A 173 -6.76 -1.07 3.17
C ASP A 173 -5.87 0.16 3.39
N LEU A 174 -5.95 0.75 4.59
CA LEU A 174 -5.04 1.84 4.93
C LEU A 174 -3.63 1.32 5.13
N MET A 175 -2.70 1.87 4.36
CA MET A 175 -1.26 1.64 4.53
C MET A 175 -0.53 2.97 4.72
N THR A 176 0.57 2.95 5.49
CA THR A 176 1.46 4.10 5.67
C THR A 176 2.92 3.70 5.62
N ALA A 177 3.81 4.62 5.26
CA ALA A 177 5.25 4.41 5.27
C ALA A 177 6.01 5.70 5.57
N GLY A 178 7.15 5.54 6.25
CA GLY A 178 8.22 6.53 6.24
C GLY A 178 9.14 6.29 5.04
N GLY A 179 9.57 7.35 4.38
CA GLY A 179 10.46 7.27 3.24
C GLY A 179 11.93 7.25 3.61
N SER A 180 12.75 6.62 2.79
CA SER A 180 14.21 6.68 2.85
C SER A 180 14.77 7.12 1.50
N THR A 181 15.85 7.91 1.53
CA THR A 181 16.53 8.41 0.34
C THR A 181 17.86 7.71 0.15
N THR A 182 18.19 7.42 -1.11
CA THR A 182 19.51 6.99 -1.54
C THR A 182 19.93 7.78 -2.76
N GLY A 183 21.23 7.84 -3.04
CA GLY A 183 21.80 8.62 -4.13
C GLY A 183 22.44 9.91 -3.63
N THR A 184 23.06 10.66 -4.54
CA THR A 184 23.78 11.91 -4.26
C THR A 184 23.59 12.92 -5.38
N GLY A 185 23.69 14.21 -5.05
CA GLY A 185 23.59 15.30 -6.02
C GLY A 185 22.21 15.36 -6.68
N ASN A 186 22.18 15.34 -8.00
CA ASN A 186 20.93 15.51 -8.75
C ASN A 186 20.16 14.21 -9.03
N THR A 187 20.63 13.08 -8.56
CA THR A 187 19.94 11.77 -8.72
C THR A 187 19.60 11.23 -7.34
N ILE A 188 18.33 11.31 -6.96
CA ILE A 188 17.82 10.85 -5.68
C ILE A 188 16.78 9.75 -5.94
N HIS A 189 16.90 8.67 -5.21
CA HIS A 189 15.89 7.62 -5.14
C HIS A 189 15.21 7.66 -3.77
N LEU A 190 13.89 7.84 -3.77
CA LEU A 190 13.04 7.85 -2.58
C LEU A 190 12.22 6.58 -2.54
N SER A 191 12.37 5.79 -1.49
CA SER A 191 11.70 4.49 -1.36
C SER A 191 10.80 4.44 -0.13
N PHE A 192 9.64 3.79 -0.30
CA PHE A 192 8.63 3.56 0.72
C PHE A 192 8.29 2.08 0.81
N ALA A 193 8.43 1.49 2.00
CA ALA A 193 7.91 0.17 2.32
C ALA A 193 6.62 0.34 3.13
N MET A 194 5.48 0.15 2.47
CA MET A 194 4.16 0.37 3.05
C MET A 194 3.87 -0.68 4.13
N LYS A 195 3.22 -0.24 5.20
CA LYS A 195 2.78 -1.07 6.31
C LYS A 195 1.28 -0.97 6.44
N HIS A 196 0.60 -2.10 6.45
CA HIS A 196 -0.83 -2.16 6.67
C HIS A 196 -1.21 -1.64 8.07
N ARG A 197 -2.27 -0.84 8.13
CA ARG A 197 -2.86 -0.30 9.37
C ARG A 197 -4.15 -1.01 9.75
N MET A 198 -4.56 -1.97 8.92
CA MET A 198 -5.66 -2.89 9.19
C MET A 198 -5.09 -4.25 9.63
N ALA A 199 -5.94 -5.07 10.23
CA ALA A 199 -5.70 -6.49 10.39
C ALA A 199 -6.46 -7.25 9.30
N LEU A 200 -5.95 -8.41 8.89
CA LEU A 200 -6.54 -9.21 7.82
C LEU A 200 -7.15 -10.50 8.37
N ALA A 201 -8.45 -10.67 8.18
CA ALA A 201 -9.12 -11.95 8.37
C ALA A 201 -9.10 -12.73 7.05
N VAL A 202 -8.58 -13.96 7.10
CA VAL A 202 -8.57 -14.91 5.98
C VAL A 202 -9.53 -16.05 6.32
N ILE A 203 -10.58 -16.22 5.53
CA ILE A 203 -11.62 -17.22 5.77
C ILE A 203 -11.41 -18.38 4.80
N GLU A 204 -11.17 -19.56 5.34
CA GLU A 204 -10.99 -20.79 4.60
C GLU A 204 -12.29 -21.60 4.66
N MET A 205 -12.92 -21.80 3.51
CA MET A 205 -14.12 -22.60 3.39
C MET A 205 -13.79 -24.10 3.39
N PRO A 206 -14.71 -24.96 3.86
CA PRO A 206 -14.52 -26.41 3.86
C PRO A 206 -14.33 -26.94 2.43
N LYS A 207 -13.54 -27.99 2.31
CA LYS A 207 -13.24 -28.63 1.04
C LYS A 207 -13.80 -30.08 1.05
N THR A 208 -14.42 -30.46 -0.06
CA THR A 208 -14.81 -31.83 -0.32
C THR A 208 -13.76 -32.49 -1.23
N VAL A 209 -13.16 -33.56 -0.78
CA VAL A 209 -12.19 -34.34 -1.55
C VAL A 209 -12.92 -35.56 -2.12
N TYR A 210 -13.01 -35.61 -3.45
CA TYR A 210 -13.53 -36.76 -4.18
C TYR A 210 -12.39 -37.72 -4.48
N LYS A 211 -12.41 -38.89 -3.83
CA LYS A 211 -11.39 -39.93 -3.99
C LYS A 211 -11.88 -40.97 -4.99
N PHE A 212 -11.11 -41.16 -6.05
CA PHE A 212 -11.41 -42.17 -7.05
C PHE A 212 -10.86 -43.53 -6.62
N ILE A 213 -11.60 -44.59 -6.96
CA ILE A 213 -11.18 -45.97 -6.67
C ILE A 213 -9.96 -46.36 -7.53
N ASP A 214 -9.85 -45.78 -8.75
CA ASP A 214 -8.70 -45.98 -9.61
C ASP A 214 -7.53 -45.11 -9.15
N ALA A 215 -6.45 -45.72 -8.70
CA ALA A 215 -5.26 -45.04 -8.20
C ALA A 215 -4.53 -44.18 -9.28
N ASN A 216 -4.86 -44.37 -10.57
CA ASN A 216 -4.32 -43.56 -11.65
C ASN A 216 -5.10 -42.23 -11.87
N VAL A 217 -6.24 -42.08 -11.26
CA VAL A 217 -7.06 -40.87 -11.32
C VAL A 217 -6.77 -40.04 -10.07
N PRO A 218 -6.21 -38.80 -10.22
CA PRO A 218 -5.93 -37.95 -9.07
C PRO A 218 -7.21 -37.54 -8.35
N ASP A 219 -7.11 -37.40 -7.04
CA ASP A 219 -8.19 -36.87 -6.21
C ASP A 219 -8.63 -35.51 -6.70
N TYR A 220 -9.93 -35.24 -6.71
CA TYR A 220 -10.50 -33.96 -7.09
C TYR A 220 -11.04 -33.23 -5.85
N THR A 221 -10.59 -31.99 -5.66
CA THR A 221 -10.96 -31.18 -4.49
C THR A 221 -11.81 -30.00 -4.91
N VAL A 222 -12.97 -29.84 -4.28
CA VAL A 222 -13.88 -28.71 -4.46
C VAL A 222 -13.98 -27.94 -3.15
N GLY A 223 -13.69 -26.63 -3.19
CA GLY A 223 -13.96 -25.73 -2.09
C GLY A 223 -15.43 -25.30 -2.08
N ALA A 224 -16.04 -25.24 -0.90
CA ALA A 224 -17.37 -24.66 -0.78
C ALA A 224 -17.36 -23.17 -1.06
N GLU A 225 -18.41 -22.66 -1.70
CA GLU A 225 -18.62 -21.23 -1.87
C GLU A 225 -19.52 -20.68 -0.77
N ALA A 226 -19.13 -19.56 -0.17
CA ALA A 226 -19.91 -18.89 0.85
C ALA A 226 -20.83 -17.83 0.27
N THR A 227 -22.00 -17.69 0.86
CA THR A 227 -22.88 -16.53 0.74
C THR A 227 -22.91 -15.84 2.08
N PHE A 228 -22.46 -14.58 2.14
CA PHE A 228 -22.43 -13.79 3.38
C PHE A 228 -23.77 -13.11 3.60
N THR A 229 -24.37 -13.36 4.77
CA THR A 229 -25.72 -12.89 5.12
C THR A 229 -25.73 -11.65 5.99
N GLY A 230 -24.61 -11.40 6.73
CA GLY A 230 -24.43 -10.21 7.56
C GLY A 230 -24.06 -8.94 6.77
N THR A 231 -23.72 -7.87 7.50
CA THR A 231 -23.22 -6.61 6.91
C THR A 231 -21.81 -6.78 6.36
N ALA A 232 -20.96 -7.55 7.04
CA ALA A 232 -19.60 -7.85 6.60
C ALA A 232 -19.60 -8.76 5.37
N LYS A 233 -19.09 -8.26 4.25
CA LYS A 233 -19.01 -9.00 2.97
C LYS A 233 -17.57 -9.09 2.50
N PRO A 234 -16.87 -10.20 2.81
CA PRO A 234 -15.49 -10.43 2.41
C PRO A 234 -15.29 -10.55 0.89
N LEU A 235 -14.07 -10.20 0.44
CA LEU A 235 -13.61 -10.41 -0.93
C LEU A 235 -13.27 -11.88 -1.17
N ARG A 236 -13.85 -12.48 -2.21
CA ARG A 236 -13.45 -13.81 -2.66
C ARG A 236 -12.16 -13.76 -3.48
N MET A 237 -11.22 -14.61 -3.12
CA MET A 237 -9.94 -14.74 -3.82
C MET A 237 -9.98 -15.90 -4.83
N ALA A 238 -9.04 -15.88 -5.79
CA ALA A 238 -8.91 -16.91 -6.81
C ALA A 238 -8.58 -18.31 -6.23
N ASP A 239 -7.92 -18.35 -5.05
CA ASP A 239 -7.61 -19.59 -4.33
C ASP A 239 -8.81 -20.18 -3.56
N GLY A 240 -9.97 -19.52 -3.64
CA GLY A 240 -11.20 -19.90 -2.97
C GLY A 240 -11.30 -19.48 -1.51
N THR A 241 -10.31 -18.76 -0.98
CA THR A 241 -10.40 -18.11 0.33
C THR A 241 -11.15 -16.80 0.23
N TYR A 242 -11.57 -16.26 1.38
CA TYR A 242 -12.15 -14.92 1.46
C TYR A 242 -11.29 -14.05 2.37
N ARG A 243 -11.17 -12.77 2.04
CA ARG A 243 -10.40 -11.77 2.80
C ARG A 243 -11.29 -10.66 3.29
N TYR A 244 -11.06 -10.22 4.53
CA TYR A 244 -11.77 -9.11 5.14
C TYR A 244 -10.84 -8.28 6.02
N LEU A 245 -10.82 -6.97 5.78
CA LEU A 245 -10.00 -6.02 6.52
C LEU A 245 -10.78 -5.47 7.71
N VAL A 246 -10.12 -5.41 8.85
CA VAL A 246 -10.70 -4.90 10.10
C VAL A 246 -9.75 -3.91 10.77
N HIS A 247 -10.29 -2.91 11.45
CA HIS A 247 -9.51 -1.95 12.20
C HIS A 247 -9.35 -2.39 13.67
N SER A 248 -10.09 -1.81 14.59
CA SER A 248 -9.93 -2.05 16.03
C SER A 248 -10.85 -3.16 16.59
N SER A 249 -11.90 -3.49 15.86
CA SER A 249 -12.83 -4.55 16.22
C SER A 249 -13.33 -5.24 14.97
N MET A 250 -13.39 -6.56 14.99
CA MET A 250 -13.94 -7.32 13.89
C MET A 250 -15.44 -7.47 14.09
N PRO A 251 -16.26 -7.13 13.09
CA PRO A 251 -17.68 -7.47 13.11
C PRO A 251 -17.85 -8.99 13.09
N THR A 252 -19.00 -9.45 13.53
CA THR A 252 -19.38 -10.85 13.31
C THR A 252 -19.58 -11.07 11.81
N ILE A 253 -18.86 -12.05 11.24
CA ILE A 253 -19.02 -12.45 9.85
C ILE A 253 -19.93 -13.67 9.81
N GLU A 254 -21.09 -13.51 9.22
CA GLU A 254 -22.11 -14.55 9.11
C GLU A 254 -22.31 -14.93 7.66
N GLY A 255 -22.52 -16.21 7.42
CA GLY A 255 -22.76 -16.72 6.10
C GLY A 255 -23.28 -18.14 6.08
N CYS A 256 -23.55 -18.62 4.87
CA CYS A 256 -23.95 -20.00 4.63
C CYS A 256 -23.22 -20.55 3.38
N TYR A 257 -23.21 -21.87 3.25
CA TYR A 257 -22.70 -22.60 2.10
C TYR A 257 -23.54 -23.86 1.83
N ASP A 258 -23.18 -24.65 0.85
CA ASP A 258 -23.93 -25.84 0.43
C ASP A 258 -25.41 -25.49 0.10
N GLY A 259 -25.60 -24.47 -0.74
CA GLY A 259 -26.93 -24.01 -1.15
C GLY A 259 -27.78 -23.44 -0.01
N GLY A 260 -27.17 -22.99 1.07
CA GLY A 260 -27.84 -22.44 2.25
C GLY A 260 -28.11 -23.47 3.35
N ASN A 261 -27.72 -24.74 3.14
CA ASN A 261 -28.00 -25.82 4.09
C ASN A 261 -27.07 -25.77 5.34
N ARG A 262 -25.97 -25.06 5.26
CA ARG A 262 -25.00 -24.98 6.35
C ARG A 262 -24.68 -23.51 6.64
N GLU A 263 -24.89 -23.11 7.87
CA GLU A 263 -24.59 -21.78 8.36
C GLU A 263 -23.25 -21.77 9.09
N PHE A 264 -22.56 -20.62 9.08
CA PHE A 264 -21.38 -20.39 9.88
C PHE A 264 -21.34 -18.97 10.41
N THR A 265 -20.67 -18.81 11.54
CA THR A 265 -20.45 -17.51 12.19
C THR A 265 -18.99 -17.45 12.63
N ILE A 266 -18.30 -16.37 12.24
CA ILE A 266 -16.93 -16.09 12.66
C ILE A 266 -16.97 -14.91 13.60
N THR A 267 -16.57 -15.16 14.84
CA THR A 267 -16.37 -14.13 15.87
C THR A 267 -14.92 -14.08 16.26
N THR A 268 -14.39 -12.88 16.52
CA THR A 268 -13.05 -12.73 17.06
C THR A 268 -13.08 -12.67 18.59
N SER A 269 -12.06 -13.26 19.22
CA SER A 269 -11.78 -13.00 20.63
C SER A 269 -11.19 -11.61 20.81
N ALA A 270 -11.33 -11.03 22.00
CA ALA A 270 -10.87 -9.68 22.33
C ALA A 270 -9.35 -9.40 22.14
N SER A 271 -8.54 -10.44 21.89
CA SER A 271 -7.09 -10.34 21.67
C SER A 271 -6.68 -10.25 20.19
N HIS A 272 -7.62 -10.30 19.26
CA HIS A 272 -7.41 -10.19 17.82
C HIS A 272 -8.60 -9.45 17.19
N PRO A 273 -8.40 -8.66 16.16
CA PRO A 273 -7.28 -8.57 15.25
C PRO A 273 -6.14 -7.66 15.74
N VAL A 274 -4.91 -7.98 15.32
CA VAL A 274 -3.74 -7.12 15.53
C VAL A 274 -3.38 -6.44 14.21
N VAL A 275 -3.16 -5.14 14.25
CA VAL A 275 -2.80 -4.31 13.09
C VAL A 275 -1.54 -4.87 12.42
N GLY A 276 -1.58 -5.01 11.10
CA GLY A 276 -0.48 -5.54 10.29
C GLY A 276 -0.32 -7.07 10.35
N GLU A 277 -1.23 -7.77 11.07
CA GLU A 277 -1.23 -9.23 11.13
C GLU A 277 -2.42 -9.81 10.37
N TYR A 278 -2.25 -11.02 9.83
CA TYR A 278 -3.37 -11.81 9.32
C TYR A 278 -3.68 -12.98 10.24
N LYS A 279 -4.95 -13.35 10.31
CA LYS A 279 -5.43 -14.55 11.01
C LYS A 279 -6.33 -15.37 10.10
N ARG A 280 -6.10 -16.69 10.10
CA ARG A 280 -6.92 -17.65 9.37
C ARG A 280 -8.07 -18.17 10.22
N TYR A 281 -9.25 -18.15 9.66
CA TYR A 281 -10.48 -18.70 10.23
C TYR A 281 -10.95 -19.83 9.34
N LYS A 282 -11.00 -21.05 9.89
CA LYS A 282 -11.46 -22.22 9.16
C LYS A 282 -12.94 -22.46 9.47
N VAL A 283 -13.73 -22.57 8.42
CA VAL A 283 -15.12 -22.98 8.53
C VAL A 283 -15.16 -24.51 8.51
N ASP A 284 -15.76 -25.12 9.54
CA ASP A 284 -15.85 -26.58 9.67
C ASP A 284 -16.77 -27.19 8.61
N GLY A 285 -16.56 -28.47 8.28
CA GLY A 285 -17.42 -29.19 7.37
C GLY A 285 -16.71 -29.86 6.20
N ALA A 286 -15.38 -29.98 6.24
CA ALA A 286 -14.62 -30.73 5.24
C ALA A 286 -15.12 -32.18 5.14
N GLN A 287 -15.27 -32.69 3.91
CA GLN A 287 -15.76 -34.05 3.63
C GLN A 287 -14.78 -34.78 2.70
N ALA A 288 -14.73 -36.11 2.84
CA ALA A 288 -14.08 -36.98 1.89
C ALA A 288 -15.14 -37.95 1.33
N MET A 289 -15.30 -37.93 0.02
CA MET A 289 -16.30 -38.80 -0.67
C MET A 289 -15.58 -39.78 -1.58
N ALA A 290 -15.90 -41.05 -1.45
CA ALA A 290 -15.45 -42.07 -2.39
C ALA A 290 -16.35 -42.02 -3.64
N VAL A 291 -15.74 -41.93 -4.81
CA VAL A 291 -16.44 -41.85 -6.11
C VAL A 291 -16.18 -43.13 -6.89
N SER A 292 -17.22 -43.82 -7.27
CA SER A 292 -17.14 -44.92 -8.23
C SER A 292 -17.45 -44.46 -9.65
N TYR A 293 -16.90 -45.10 -10.67
CA TYR A 293 -17.12 -44.77 -12.08
C TYR A 293 -18.60 -44.71 -12.49
N THR A 294 -19.48 -45.43 -11.81
CA THR A 294 -20.91 -45.38 -12.07
C THR A 294 -21.57 -44.04 -11.82
N HIS A 295 -21.00 -43.23 -10.92
CA HIS A 295 -21.51 -41.90 -10.63
C HIS A 295 -21.13 -40.85 -11.70
N LEU A 296 -19.94 -40.98 -12.33
CA LEU A 296 -19.52 -40.10 -13.40
C LEU A 296 -20.35 -40.28 -14.67
N ARG A 297 -20.69 -41.51 -15.04
CA ARG A 297 -21.55 -41.81 -16.19
C ARG A 297 -22.98 -41.27 -16.07
N ALA A 298 -23.50 -41.19 -14.86
CA ALA A 298 -24.85 -40.65 -14.63
C ALA A 298 -24.92 -39.13 -14.84
N HIS A 299 -23.82 -38.43 -14.64
CA HIS A 299 -23.72 -36.97 -14.90
C HIS A 299 -23.49 -36.63 -16.37
N GLU A 300 -22.73 -37.47 -17.12
CA GLU A 300 -22.50 -37.27 -18.53
C GLU A 300 -23.76 -37.53 -19.39
N THR A 301 -24.60 -38.46 -18.98
CA THR A 301 -25.85 -38.75 -19.73
C THR A 301 -26.97 -37.73 -19.52
N CYS A 302 -26.86 -36.83 -18.53
CA CYS A 302 -27.83 -35.76 -18.35
C CYS A 302 -27.46 -34.46 -19.13
N ALA A 303 -26.26 -34.38 -19.72
CA ALA A 303 -25.83 -33.23 -20.50
C ALA A 303 -26.14 -33.35 -22.01
N ASP A 304 -26.58 -34.55 -22.48
CA ASP A 304 -26.87 -34.85 -23.89
C ASP A 304 -28.39 -35.01 -24.19
N LEU A 305 -29.26 -34.50 -23.35
CA LEU A 305 -30.70 -34.35 -23.59
C LEU A 305 -31.12 -32.86 -23.44
#